data_c18b667446641daf1a9ef813a1541f61
#
_entry.id   c18b667446641daf1a9ef813a1541f61
#
_cell.length_a   1.000
_cell.length_b   1.000
_cell.length_c   1.000
_cell.angle_alpha   90.00
_cell.angle_beta   90.00
_cell.angle_gamma   90.00
#
_symmetry.space_group_name_H-M   'P 1'
#
loop_
_entity.id
_entity.type
_entity.pdbx_description
1 polymer ?
#
loop_
_entity_poly.entity_id
_entity_poly.type
_entity_poly.pdbx_seq_one_letter_code
_entity_poly.pdbx_strand_id
1 'polypeptide(L)'
;MEQNQYVEYLLHFGLTRQEALIYVELLVKGKQTGYEIAKETGISRSNVYSVLAALAEKGAAYVIEESAKRYIPVKVEEFCGNCIRRMQEEQEWMERNLPQKKAETEGYITIEGEQNILDKAKNLIAQAGERVYLSCTAGYLDAFRQALEELMKKKRKVVILTDAPYELKDAIFYQTEEKGQQIGLIVDSKSVLSGEYGKGSLNTCLYSGQKNFVTVFKNAMANEIKLIQLQKGGTVL
;
A
#
# COMPACT_ATOMS: atom_id res chain seq x y z
N MET A 1 2.35 -22.46 7.50
CA MET A 1 1.87 -21.07 7.42
C MET A 1 2.44 -20.32 6.21
N GLU A 2 3.72 -20.46 5.90
CA GLU A 2 4.37 -19.75 4.76
C GLU A 2 3.85 -20.13 3.38
N GLN A 3 3.53 -21.41 3.13
CA GLN A 3 3.09 -21.88 1.82
C GLN A 3 1.75 -21.24 1.34
N ASN A 4 0.84 -20.93 2.28
CA ASN A 4 -0.40 -20.20 1.96
C ASN A 4 -0.14 -18.74 1.57
N GLN A 5 0.88 -18.11 2.15
CA GLN A 5 1.20 -16.71 1.89
C GLN A 5 1.77 -16.50 0.48
N TYR A 6 2.63 -17.41 0.00
CA TYR A 6 3.14 -17.33 -1.38
C TYR A 6 2.03 -17.45 -2.41
N VAL A 7 1.10 -18.38 -2.19
CA VAL A 7 -0.05 -18.56 -3.08
C VAL A 7 -0.90 -17.28 -3.12
N GLU A 8 -1.25 -16.71 -1.96
CA GLU A 8 -2.06 -15.47 -1.90
C GLU A 8 -1.38 -14.31 -2.65
N TYR A 9 -0.06 -14.15 -2.51
CA TYR A 9 0.66 -13.10 -3.26
C TYR A 9 0.65 -13.36 -4.76
N LEU A 10 0.83 -14.60 -5.21
CA LEU A 10 0.80 -14.95 -6.63
C LEU A 10 -0.57 -14.72 -7.28
N LEU A 11 -1.67 -14.78 -6.50
CA LEU A 11 -3.00 -14.41 -7.02
C LEU A 11 -3.04 -12.94 -7.45
N HIS A 12 -2.35 -12.04 -6.75
CA HIS A 12 -2.28 -10.63 -7.13
C HIS A 12 -1.57 -10.40 -8.47
N PHE A 13 -0.73 -11.35 -8.88
CA PHE A 13 -0.06 -11.33 -10.18
C PHE A 13 -0.85 -12.08 -11.29
N GLY A 14 -2.13 -12.36 -11.04
CA GLY A 14 -3.04 -12.92 -12.02
C GLY A 14 -2.99 -14.44 -12.17
N LEU A 15 -2.32 -15.15 -11.26
CA LEU A 15 -2.40 -16.61 -11.21
C LEU A 15 -3.66 -17.05 -10.45
N THR A 16 -4.28 -18.13 -10.88
CA THR A 16 -5.29 -18.83 -10.06
C THR A 16 -4.60 -19.63 -8.95
N ARG A 17 -5.36 -20.06 -7.96
CA ARG A 17 -4.80 -20.87 -6.85
C ARG A 17 -4.10 -22.14 -7.35
N GLN A 18 -4.66 -22.83 -8.36
CA GLN A 18 -4.04 -24.02 -8.94
C GLN A 18 -2.76 -23.68 -9.71
N GLU A 19 -2.77 -22.61 -10.48
CA GLU A 19 -1.58 -22.12 -11.18
C GLU A 19 -0.47 -21.74 -10.20
N ALA A 20 -0.80 -21.03 -9.12
CA ALA A 20 0.15 -20.66 -8.09
C ALA A 20 0.77 -21.91 -7.42
N LEU A 21 -0.02 -22.92 -7.09
CA LEU A 21 0.49 -24.16 -6.50
C LEU A 21 1.45 -24.90 -7.44
N ILE A 22 1.10 -25.04 -8.72
CA ILE A 22 1.97 -25.70 -9.71
C ILE A 22 3.21 -24.85 -10.01
N TYR A 23 3.08 -23.53 -10.03
CA TYR A 23 4.23 -22.65 -10.21
C TYR A 23 5.23 -22.77 -9.04
N VAL A 24 4.74 -22.79 -7.80
CA VAL A 24 5.60 -23.01 -6.61
C VAL A 24 6.25 -24.39 -6.67
N GLU A 25 5.54 -25.43 -7.07
CA GLU A 25 6.12 -26.79 -7.27
C GLU A 25 7.27 -26.75 -8.29
N LEU A 26 7.06 -26.09 -9.42
CA LEU A 26 8.12 -25.90 -10.43
C LEU A 26 9.31 -25.12 -9.88
N LEU A 27 9.08 -24.04 -9.09
CA LEU A 27 10.17 -23.27 -8.48
C LEU A 27 11.02 -24.10 -7.53
N VAL A 28 10.40 -25.02 -6.79
CA VAL A 28 11.09 -25.89 -5.82
C VAL A 28 11.84 -27.02 -6.51
N LYS A 29 11.20 -27.68 -7.47
CA LYS A 29 11.71 -28.90 -8.11
C LYS A 29 12.47 -28.64 -9.43
N GLY A 30 12.28 -27.47 -10.03
CA GLY A 30 12.86 -27.11 -11.31
C GLY A 30 12.11 -27.71 -12.50
N LYS A 31 12.85 -28.12 -13.53
CA LYS A 31 12.33 -28.67 -14.79
C LYS A 31 11.57 -29.98 -14.61
N GLN A 32 10.29 -30.00 -14.92
CA GLN A 32 9.41 -31.16 -14.77
C GLN A 32 8.52 -31.40 -15.99
N THR A 33 8.07 -32.62 -16.17
CA THR A 33 6.98 -32.99 -17.10
C THR A 33 5.63 -32.83 -16.40
N GLY A 34 4.54 -32.64 -17.15
CA GLY A 34 3.19 -32.63 -16.59
C GLY A 34 2.82 -33.92 -15.84
N TYR A 35 3.42 -35.06 -16.22
CA TYR A 35 3.24 -36.32 -15.51
C TYR A 35 3.86 -36.29 -14.11
N GLU A 36 5.09 -35.84 -14.00
CA GLU A 36 5.79 -35.70 -12.72
C GLU A 36 5.02 -34.78 -11.77
N ILE A 37 4.59 -33.60 -12.26
CA ILE A 37 3.78 -32.66 -11.49
C ILE A 37 2.45 -33.29 -11.03
N ALA A 38 1.75 -33.99 -11.90
CA ALA A 38 0.50 -34.65 -11.55
C ALA A 38 0.68 -35.69 -10.44
N LYS A 39 1.79 -36.44 -10.48
CA LYS A 39 2.15 -37.43 -9.45
C LYS A 39 2.47 -36.77 -8.10
N GLU A 40 3.22 -35.68 -8.10
CA GLU A 40 3.65 -34.98 -6.88
C GLU A 40 2.50 -34.20 -6.23
N THR A 41 1.68 -33.53 -7.03
CA THR A 41 0.60 -32.66 -6.54
C THR A 41 -0.72 -33.38 -6.27
N GLY A 42 -0.89 -34.61 -6.80
CA GLY A 42 -2.16 -35.33 -6.75
C GLY A 42 -3.25 -34.74 -7.65
N ILE A 43 -2.93 -33.72 -8.44
CA ILE A 43 -3.86 -33.10 -9.40
C ILE A 43 -3.99 -34.02 -10.62
N SER A 44 -5.20 -34.14 -11.17
CA SER A 44 -5.42 -34.97 -12.39
C SER A 44 -4.54 -34.47 -13.53
N ARG A 45 -4.03 -35.43 -14.36
CA ARG A 45 -3.16 -35.10 -15.51
C ARG A 45 -3.77 -34.05 -16.44
N SER A 46 -5.06 -34.19 -16.77
CA SER A 46 -5.74 -33.23 -17.64
C SER A 46 -5.71 -31.80 -17.09
N ASN A 47 -5.95 -31.66 -15.80
CA ASN A 47 -5.91 -30.36 -15.13
C ASN A 47 -4.49 -29.80 -15.10
N VAL A 48 -3.47 -30.62 -14.79
CA VAL A 48 -2.07 -30.19 -14.79
C VAL A 48 -1.66 -29.65 -16.16
N TYR A 49 -1.97 -30.34 -17.25
CA TYR A 49 -1.63 -29.86 -18.60
C TYR A 49 -2.35 -28.55 -18.94
N SER A 50 -3.60 -28.40 -18.55
CA SER A 50 -4.35 -27.15 -18.72
C SER A 50 -3.72 -26.00 -17.94
N VAL A 51 -3.34 -26.23 -16.69
CA VAL A 51 -2.68 -25.24 -15.83
C VAL A 51 -1.29 -24.89 -16.36
N LEU A 52 -0.50 -25.86 -16.81
CA LEU A 52 0.82 -25.62 -17.39
C LEU A 52 0.76 -24.79 -18.68
N ALA A 53 -0.25 -25.05 -19.52
CA ALA A 53 -0.49 -24.22 -20.70
C ALA A 53 -0.81 -22.76 -20.31
N ALA A 54 -1.68 -22.58 -19.31
CA ALA A 54 -2.01 -21.25 -18.79
C ALA A 54 -0.81 -20.54 -18.14
N LEU A 55 0.05 -21.26 -17.40
CA LEU A 55 1.28 -20.70 -16.85
C LEU A 55 2.25 -20.24 -17.96
N ALA A 56 2.36 -21.02 -19.04
CA ALA A 56 3.19 -20.64 -20.19
C ALA A 56 2.62 -19.40 -20.90
N GLU A 57 1.30 -19.34 -21.11
CA GLU A 57 0.63 -18.19 -21.71
C GLU A 57 0.80 -16.91 -20.87
N LYS A 58 0.73 -17.03 -19.54
CA LYS A 58 0.94 -15.91 -18.60
C LYS A 58 2.41 -15.51 -18.43
N GLY A 59 3.34 -16.31 -19.00
CA GLY A 59 4.78 -16.05 -18.89
C GLY A 59 5.37 -16.43 -17.52
N ALA A 60 4.70 -17.34 -16.78
CA ALA A 60 5.18 -17.89 -15.51
C ALA A 60 5.99 -19.18 -15.71
N ALA A 61 5.89 -19.84 -16.86
CA ALA A 61 6.68 -21.01 -17.21
C ALA A 61 7.12 -20.98 -18.68
N TYR A 62 8.27 -21.61 -18.97
CA TYR A 62 8.71 -21.91 -20.33
C TYR A 62 8.52 -23.38 -20.65
N VAL A 63 8.28 -23.67 -21.92
CA VAL A 63 8.13 -25.02 -22.44
C VAL A 63 9.39 -25.41 -23.19
N ILE A 64 9.94 -26.59 -22.88
CA ILE A 64 11.01 -27.22 -23.65
C ILE A 64 10.45 -28.46 -24.33
N GLU A 65 10.56 -28.52 -25.64
CA GLU A 65 10.19 -29.68 -26.45
C GLU A 65 11.39 -30.62 -26.56
N GLU A 66 11.35 -31.67 -25.75
CA GLU A 66 12.29 -32.81 -25.80
C GLU A 66 11.49 -34.08 -26.24
N SER A 67 12.00 -35.25 -25.88
CA SER A 67 11.24 -36.53 -26.06
C SER A 67 9.86 -36.50 -25.35
N ALA A 68 9.75 -35.67 -24.27
CA ALA A 68 8.49 -35.31 -23.63
C ALA A 68 8.52 -33.80 -23.34
N LYS A 69 7.36 -33.13 -23.43
CA LYS A 69 7.25 -31.70 -23.05
C LYS A 69 7.62 -31.51 -21.58
N ARG A 70 8.59 -30.65 -21.33
CA ARG A 70 9.01 -30.24 -19.99
C ARG A 70 8.74 -28.78 -19.78
N TYR A 71 8.48 -28.42 -18.53
CA TYR A 71 8.18 -27.05 -18.11
C TYR A 71 9.26 -26.59 -17.15
N ILE A 72 9.71 -25.36 -17.35
CA ILE A 72 10.67 -24.68 -16.47
C ILE A 72 10.00 -23.45 -15.91
N PRO A 73 10.06 -23.20 -14.60
CA PRO A 73 9.51 -21.98 -14.03
C PRO A 73 10.29 -20.76 -14.51
N VAL A 74 9.62 -19.69 -14.82
CA VAL A 74 10.23 -18.36 -14.89
C VAL A 74 10.55 -17.92 -13.46
N LYS A 75 11.69 -17.30 -13.23
CA LYS A 75 12.06 -16.81 -11.90
C LYS A 75 11.02 -15.80 -11.39
N VAL A 76 10.73 -15.84 -10.09
CA VAL A 76 9.73 -14.95 -9.46
C VAL A 76 10.01 -13.49 -9.77
N GLU A 77 11.29 -13.08 -9.68
CA GLU A 77 11.71 -11.71 -9.98
C GLU A 77 11.37 -11.29 -11.42
N GLU A 78 11.62 -12.17 -12.39
CA GLU A 78 11.33 -11.94 -13.80
C GLU A 78 9.82 -11.93 -14.06
N PHE A 79 9.09 -12.92 -13.58
CA PHE A 79 7.64 -13.04 -13.76
C PHE A 79 6.91 -11.84 -13.15
N CYS A 80 7.15 -11.56 -11.87
CA CYS A 80 6.51 -10.45 -11.18
C CYS A 80 6.92 -9.09 -11.77
N GLY A 81 8.20 -8.92 -12.11
CA GLY A 81 8.69 -7.71 -12.76
C GLY A 81 8.04 -7.44 -14.10
N ASN A 82 7.82 -8.49 -14.92
CA ASN A 82 7.10 -8.39 -16.18
C ASN A 82 5.63 -8.00 -15.98
N CYS A 83 4.97 -8.55 -14.97
CA CYS A 83 3.58 -8.18 -14.64
C CYS A 83 3.47 -6.72 -14.20
N ILE A 84 4.35 -6.26 -13.30
CA ILE A 84 4.37 -4.88 -12.82
C ILE A 84 4.59 -3.92 -13.99
N ARG A 85 5.55 -4.18 -14.86
CA ARG A 85 5.82 -3.33 -16.04
C ARG A 85 4.60 -3.23 -16.96
N ARG A 86 3.94 -4.34 -17.27
CA ARG A 86 2.70 -4.33 -18.08
C ARG A 86 1.60 -3.51 -17.42
N MET A 87 1.38 -3.69 -16.12
CA MET A 87 0.39 -2.92 -15.38
C MET A 87 0.71 -1.42 -15.38
N GLN A 88 2.00 -1.04 -15.32
CA GLN A 88 2.41 0.37 -15.41
C GLN A 88 2.13 0.95 -16.80
N GLU A 89 2.43 0.20 -17.87
CA GLU A 89 2.13 0.60 -19.25
C GLU A 89 0.62 0.76 -19.49
N GLU A 90 -0.18 -0.17 -18.96
CA GLU A 90 -1.64 -0.10 -19.01
C GLU A 90 -2.20 1.07 -18.20
N GLN A 91 -1.67 1.33 -17.01
CA GLN A 91 -2.01 2.50 -16.20
C GLN A 91 -1.74 3.79 -16.96
N GLU A 92 -0.54 3.96 -17.52
CA GLU A 92 -0.19 5.14 -18.30
C GLU A 92 -1.09 5.34 -19.53
N TRP A 93 -1.48 4.24 -20.17
CA TRP A 93 -2.41 4.29 -21.28
C TRP A 93 -3.80 4.75 -20.83
N MET A 94 -4.30 4.19 -19.71
CA MET A 94 -5.59 4.57 -19.14
C MET A 94 -5.60 6.05 -18.69
N GLU A 95 -4.54 6.53 -18.07
CA GLU A 95 -4.42 7.93 -17.65
C GLU A 95 -4.54 8.91 -18.84
N ARG A 96 -4.01 8.52 -20.00
CA ARG A 96 -4.05 9.35 -21.22
C ARG A 96 -5.36 9.26 -21.99
N ASN A 97 -6.05 8.13 -21.92
CA ASN A 97 -7.15 7.82 -22.85
C ASN A 97 -8.52 7.75 -22.17
N LEU A 98 -8.60 7.49 -20.87
CA LEU A 98 -9.89 7.46 -20.18
C LEU A 98 -10.48 8.87 -20.05
N PRO A 99 -11.79 9.05 -20.33
CA PRO A 99 -12.45 10.32 -20.17
C PRO A 99 -12.46 10.71 -18.68
N GLN A 100 -11.72 11.76 -18.35
CA GLN A 100 -11.70 12.31 -16.99
C GLN A 100 -12.68 13.47 -16.90
N LYS A 101 -13.77 13.30 -16.18
CA LYS A 101 -14.59 14.43 -15.73
C LYS A 101 -13.78 15.15 -14.65
N LYS A 102 -13.53 16.46 -14.80
CA LYS A 102 -12.98 17.27 -13.71
C LYS A 102 -13.83 17.04 -12.47
N ALA A 103 -13.27 16.42 -11.46
CA ALA A 103 -13.95 16.27 -10.18
C ALA A 103 -14.09 17.66 -9.58
N GLU A 104 -15.29 18.18 -9.58
CA GLU A 104 -15.68 19.30 -8.72
C GLU A 104 -15.66 18.75 -7.28
N THR A 105 -14.51 18.83 -6.64
CA THR A 105 -14.33 18.38 -5.24
C THR A 105 -14.80 19.45 -4.27
N GLU A 106 -15.99 19.96 -4.50
CA GLU A 106 -16.66 20.81 -3.53
C GLU A 106 -17.54 19.93 -2.63
N GLY A 107 -16.96 19.41 -1.54
CA GLY A 107 -17.73 18.61 -0.61
C GLY A 107 -16.89 17.84 0.40
N TYR A 108 -17.60 17.01 1.15
CA TYR A 108 -17.02 16.08 2.09
C TYR A 108 -17.09 14.68 1.48
N ILE A 109 -15.95 14.00 1.42
CA ILE A 109 -15.86 12.65 0.89
C ILE A 109 -15.62 11.70 2.06
N THR A 110 -16.49 10.71 2.23
CA THR A 110 -16.28 9.62 3.18
C THR A 110 -15.42 8.55 2.52
N ILE A 111 -14.39 8.10 3.22
CA ILE A 111 -13.50 7.02 2.80
C ILE A 111 -13.63 5.91 3.83
N GLU A 112 -14.02 4.72 3.38
CA GLU A 112 -14.24 3.55 4.21
C GLU A 112 -13.22 2.46 3.87
N GLY A 113 -12.81 1.71 4.90
CA GLY A 113 -11.89 0.60 4.79
C GLY A 113 -10.42 0.99 5.02
N GLU A 114 -9.74 0.16 5.82
CA GLU A 114 -8.37 0.40 6.27
C GLU A 114 -7.41 0.67 5.10
N GLN A 115 -7.45 -0.18 4.07
CA GLN A 115 -6.55 -0.03 2.92
C GLN A 115 -6.85 1.25 2.12
N ASN A 116 -8.13 1.58 1.90
CA ASN A 116 -8.51 2.78 1.15
C ASN A 116 -8.07 4.07 1.87
N ILE A 117 -8.16 4.10 3.20
CA ILE A 117 -7.69 5.22 4.02
C ILE A 117 -6.17 5.34 3.93
N LEU A 118 -5.45 4.23 4.05
CA LEU A 118 -4.00 4.18 3.95
C LEU A 118 -3.52 4.68 2.58
N ASP A 119 -4.12 4.20 1.50
CA ASP A 119 -3.77 4.59 0.14
C ASP A 119 -4.08 6.06 -0.12
N LYS A 120 -5.25 6.53 0.35
CA LYS A 120 -5.59 7.96 0.24
C LYS A 120 -4.60 8.84 1.01
N ALA A 121 -4.24 8.46 2.23
CA ALA A 121 -3.28 9.20 3.03
C ALA A 121 -1.90 9.24 2.37
N LYS A 122 -1.39 8.10 1.87
CA LYS A 122 -0.12 8.03 1.13
C LYS A 122 -0.13 8.92 -0.12
N ASN A 123 -1.22 8.87 -0.91
CA ASN A 123 -1.37 9.70 -2.10
C ASN A 123 -1.37 11.20 -1.76
N LEU A 124 -2.06 11.59 -0.68
CA LEU A 124 -2.07 12.98 -0.21
C LEU A 124 -0.67 13.43 0.24
N ILE A 125 0.06 12.59 0.97
CA ILE A 125 1.44 12.86 1.39
C ILE A 125 2.33 13.02 0.17
N ALA A 126 2.25 12.12 -0.81
CA ALA A 126 3.07 12.15 -2.03
C ALA A 126 2.84 13.41 -2.89
N GLN A 127 1.60 13.94 -2.89
CA GLN A 127 1.19 15.13 -3.62
C GLN A 127 1.52 16.45 -2.88
N ALA A 128 1.98 16.40 -1.63
CA ALA A 128 2.27 17.59 -0.85
C ALA A 128 3.36 18.44 -1.51
N GLY A 129 3.03 19.70 -1.76
CA GLY A 129 3.93 20.70 -2.37
C GLY A 129 4.78 21.45 -1.36
N GLU A 130 4.31 21.60 -0.11
CA GLU A 130 4.96 22.41 0.91
C GLU A 130 5.15 21.68 2.24
N ARG A 131 4.08 21.11 2.79
CA ARG A 131 4.07 20.60 4.17
C ARG A 131 2.99 19.57 4.44
N VAL A 132 3.30 18.69 5.38
CA VAL A 132 2.36 17.71 5.94
C VAL A 132 2.35 17.82 7.47
N TYR A 133 1.17 17.75 8.05
CA TYR A 133 0.94 17.52 9.47
C TYR A 133 0.18 16.21 9.62
N LEU A 134 0.78 15.24 10.29
CA LEU A 134 0.19 13.93 10.55
C LEU A 134 0.04 13.73 12.06
N SER A 135 -1.16 13.39 12.48
CA SER A 135 -1.48 13.03 13.86
C SER A 135 -2.05 11.62 13.89
N CYS A 136 -1.35 10.68 14.50
CA CYS A 136 -1.80 9.31 14.71
C CYS A 136 -0.94 8.63 15.78
N THR A 137 -1.37 7.46 16.26
CA THR A 137 -0.55 6.64 17.16
C THR A 137 0.74 6.17 16.48
N ALA A 138 1.81 6.01 17.25
CA ALA A 138 3.13 5.60 16.76
C ALA A 138 3.10 4.26 16.02
N GLY A 139 2.22 3.34 16.44
CA GLY A 139 2.08 2.03 15.81
C GLY A 139 1.64 2.06 14.33
N TYR A 140 1.09 3.18 13.86
CA TYR A 140 0.69 3.31 12.44
C TYR A 140 1.71 4.10 11.60
N LEU A 141 2.72 4.72 12.20
CA LEU A 141 3.69 5.56 11.47
C LEU A 141 4.53 4.77 10.47
N ASP A 142 4.82 3.51 10.73
CA ASP A 142 5.58 2.66 9.81
C ASP A 142 4.88 2.51 8.45
N ALA A 143 3.54 2.50 8.45
CA ALA A 143 2.77 2.45 7.21
C ALA A 143 2.97 3.69 6.32
N PHE A 144 3.35 4.82 6.89
CA PHE A 144 3.57 6.09 6.20
C PHE A 144 5.06 6.44 6.03
N ARG A 145 5.98 5.70 6.68
CA ARG A 145 7.42 6.00 6.73
C ARG A 145 8.00 6.34 5.37
N GLN A 146 7.84 5.45 4.40
CA GLN A 146 8.41 5.64 3.06
C GLN A 146 7.90 6.92 2.38
N ALA A 147 6.59 7.16 2.41
CA ALA A 147 6.00 8.36 1.80
C ALA A 147 6.48 9.65 2.47
N LEU A 148 6.65 9.65 3.81
CA LEU A 148 7.17 10.78 4.57
C LEU A 148 8.66 11.03 4.28
N GLU A 149 9.48 9.97 4.19
CA GLU A 149 10.89 10.07 3.82
C GLU A 149 11.09 10.65 2.42
N GLU A 150 10.30 10.20 1.44
CA GLU A 150 10.34 10.74 0.09
C GLU A 150 9.94 12.21 0.03
N LEU A 151 8.96 12.61 0.84
CA LEU A 151 8.54 14.01 0.95
C LEU A 151 9.68 14.87 1.53
N MET A 152 10.36 14.40 2.57
CA MET A 152 11.48 15.09 3.20
C MET A 152 12.70 15.18 2.27
N LYS A 153 12.98 14.15 1.46
CA LYS A 153 14.00 14.24 0.40
C LYS A 153 13.73 15.40 -0.57
N LYS A 154 12.46 15.74 -0.80
CA LYS A 154 12.04 16.92 -1.58
C LYS A 154 12.11 18.23 -0.77
N LYS A 155 12.69 18.22 0.44
CA LYS A 155 12.80 19.38 1.37
C LYS A 155 11.44 19.96 1.78
N ARG A 156 10.41 19.13 1.88
CA ARG A 156 9.09 19.54 2.39
C ARG A 156 9.02 19.33 3.89
N LYS A 157 8.25 20.19 4.56
CA LYS A 157 8.11 20.14 6.02
C LYS A 157 7.19 18.99 6.42
N VAL A 158 7.67 18.15 7.35
CA VAL A 158 6.89 17.07 7.97
C VAL A 158 6.79 17.33 9.47
N VAL A 159 5.57 17.38 9.97
CA VAL A 159 5.26 17.53 11.39
C VAL A 159 4.40 16.36 11.82
N ILE A 160 4.81 15.67 12.87
CA ILE A 160 4.15 14.49 13.41
C ILE A 160 3.75 14.72 14.86
N LEU A 161 2.47 14.48 15.17
CA LEU A 161 1.94 14.42 16.52
C LEU A 161 1.63 12.96 16.82
N THR A 162 2.28 12.40 17.85
CA THR A 162 2.14 10.97 18.16
C THR A 162 2.27 10.71 19.66
N ASP A 163 1.73 9.61 20.11
CA ASP A 163 1.61 9.23 21.53
C ASP A 163 2.86 8.57 22.11
N ALA A 164 3.78 8.09 21.26
CA ALA A 164 5.01 7.46 21.71
C ALA A 164 6.22 7.94 20.90
N PRO A 165 7.45 7.76 21.41
CA PRO A 165 8.66 8.07 20.67
C PRO A 165 8.74 7.32 19.35
N TYR A 166 9.09 8.05 18.28
CA TYR A 166 9.27 7.49 16.95
C TYR A 166 10.43 8.20 16.26
N GLU A 167 11.26 7.46 15.56
CA GLU A 167 12.44 8.00 14.90
C GLU A 167 12.21 8.11 13.37
N LEU A 168 12.20 9.34 12.90
CA LEU A 168 12.21 9.67 11.48
C LEU A 168 13.06 10.94 11.31
N LYS A 169 14.20 10.79 10.66
CA LYS A 169 15.19 11.88 10.49
C LYS A 169 14.54 13.07 9.78
N ASP A 170 14.87 14.28 10.25
CA ASP A 170 14.42 15.55 9.69
C ASP A 170 12.90 15.87 9.86
N ALA A 171 12.12 15.00 10.50
CA ALA A 171 10.75 15.31 10.89
C ALA A 171 10.69 16.05 12.22
N ILE A 172 9.67 16.91 12.38
CA ILE A 172 9.39 17.61 13.63
C ILE A 172 8.35 16.81 14.41
N PHE A 173 8.70 16.39 15.64
CA PHE A 173 7.84 15.59 16.49
C PHE A 173 7.27 16.38 17.67
N TYR A 174 5.98 16.15 17.90
CA TYR A 174 5.29 16.55 19.13
C TYR A 174 4.70 15.30 19.76
N GLN A 175 5.14 14.99 20.98
CA GLN A 175 4.56 13.88 21.74
C GLN A 175 3.32 14.38 22.46
N THR A 176 2.22 13.68 22.26
CA THR A 176 0.89 13.96 22.80
C THR A 176 0.41 12.83 23.69
N GLU A 177 -0.77 12.96 24.24
CA GLU A 177 -1.48 11.86 24.90
C GLU A 177 -1.89 10.77 23.88
N GLU A 178 -2.39 9.65 24.38
CA GLU A 178 -2.81 8.52 23.56
C GLU A 178 -3.82 8.95 22.50
N LYS A 179 -3.50 8.63 21.24
CA LYS A 179 -4.34 8.94 20.07
C LYS A 179 -5.40 7.88 19.77
N GLY A 180 -5.24 6.69 20.37
CA GLY A 180 -6.09 5.56 20.05
C GLY A 180 -6.04 5.24 18.55
N GLN A 181 -7.20 5.21 17.93
CA GLN A 181 -7.36 4.91 16.50
C GLN A 181 -7.60 6.16 15.64
N GLN A 182 -7.43 7.34 16.22
CA GLN A 182 -7.64 8.58 15.49
C GLN A 182 -6.49 8.85 14.50
N ILE A 183 -6.86 9.30 13.31
CA ILE A 183 -5.94 9.82 12.32
C ILE A 183 -6.36 11.23 11.90
N GLY A 184 -5.40 12.13 11.81
CA GLY A 184 -5.56 13.48 11.26
C GLY A 184 -4.40 13.81 10.35
N LEU A 185 -4.68 14.08 9.08
CA LEU A 185 -3.67 14.47 8.09
C LEU A 185 -4.08 15.78 7.45
N ILE A 186 -3.20 16.80 7.53
CA ILE A 186 -3.38 18.08 6.86
C ILE A 186 -2.26 18.26 5.85
N VAL A 187 -2.62 18.50 4.60
CA VAL A 187 -1.67 18.70 3.50
C VAL A 187 -1.78 20.11 2.95
N ASP A 188 -0.65 20.81 2.93
CA ASP A 188 -0.46 22.16 2.38
C ASP A 188 -1.45 23.22 2.92
N SER A 189 -2.11 22.95 4.04
CA SER A 189 -3.23 23.76 4.52
C SER A 189 -4.37 23.90 3.50
N LYS A 190 -4.50 22.94 2.59
CA LYS A 190 -5.51 22.91 1.50
C LYS A 190 -6.49 21.76 1.63
N SER A 191 -6.08 20.66 2.25
CA SER A 191 -6.93 19.49 2.43
C SER A 191 -6.68 18.80 3.75
N VAL A 192 -7.71 18.10 4.23
CA VAL A 192 -7.72 17.33 5.47
C VAL A 192 -8.32 15.95 5.23
N LEU A 193 -7.67 14.94 5.79
CA LEU A 193 -8.22 13.60 5.99
C LEU A 193 -8.27 13.36 7.49
N SER A 194 -9.42 13.03 8.07
CA SER A 194 -9.54 12.80 9.50
C SER A 194 -10.65 11.80 9.82
N GLY A 195 -10.42 10.95 10.81
CA GLY A 195 -11.36 9.93 11.26
C GLY A 195 -10.68 8.86 12.09
N GLU A 196 -11.14 7.62 11.92
CA GLU A 196 -10.62 6.45 12.60
C GLU A 196 -9.93 5.51 11.61
N TYR A 197 -8.79 4.96 12.02
CA TYR A 197 -7.96 4.08 11.22
C TYR A 197 -7.25 3.04 12.07
N GLY A 198 -7.27 1.79 11.64
CA GLY A 198 -6.53 0.70 12.24
C GLY A 198 -7.42 -0.41 12.82
N LYS A 199 -6.78 -1.41 13.41
CA LYS A 199 -7.45 -2.58 13.98
C LYS A 199 -8.48 -2.21 15.05
N GLY A 200 -9.70 -2.70 14.89
CA GLY A 200 -10.78 -2.51 15.88
C GLY A 200 -11.54 -1.20 15.73
N SER A 201 -11.20 -0.36 14.75
CA SER A 201 -11.94 0.85 14.40
C SER A 201 -12.99 0.58 13.32
N LEU A 202 -13.88 1.55 13.11
CA LEU A 202 -14.80 1.54 11.96
C LEU A 202 -14.08 1.76 10.62
N ASN A 203 -12.81 2.17 10.66
CA ASN A 203 -12.03 2.51 9.49
C ASN A 203 -12.79 3.44 8.53
N THR A 204 -13.20 4.59 9.06
CA THR A 204 -13.95 5.62 8.34
C THR A 204 -13.29 6.97 8.53
N CYS A 205 -12.96 7.64 7.43
CA CYS A 205 -12.40 8.98 7.42
C CYS A 205 -13.19 9.93 6.53
N LEU A 206 -13.24 11.20 6.90
CA LEU A 206 -13.68 12.30 6.05
C LEU A 206 -12.47 12.96 5.39
N TYR A 207 -12.59 13.18 4.08
CA TYR A 207 -11.65 13.97 3.31
C TYR A 207 -12.34 15.20 2.74
N SER A 208 -11.74 16.37 2.88
CA SER A 208 -12.26 17.60 2.28
C SER A 208 -11.17 18.65 2.09
N GLY A 209 -11.33 19.45 1.02
CA GLY A 209 -10.62 20.71 0.77
C GLY A 209 -11.41 21.96 1.17
N GLN A 210 -12.57 21.80 1.78
CA GLN A 210 -13.42 22.92 2.21
C GLN A 210 -12.70 23.81 3.23
N LYS A 211 -12.64 25.11 2.96
CA LYS A 211 -11.88 26.10 3.74
C LYS A 211 -12.25 26.10 5.23
N ASN A 212 -13.54 26.01 5.57
CA ASN A 212 -14.00 25.93 6.94
C ASN A 212 -13.47 24.68 7.66
N PHE A 213 -13.58 23.52 7.02
CA PHE A 213 -13.12 22.25 7.55
C PHE A 213 -11.59 22.25 7.77
N VAL A 214 -10.85 22.67 6.75
CA VAL A 214 -9.38 22.83 6.87
C VAL A 214 -9.01 23.79 8.00
N THR A 215 -9.72 24.91 8.15
CA THR A 215 -9.44 25.90 9.20
C THR A 215 -9.66 25.32 10.60
N VAL A 216 -10.75 24.59 10.81
CA VAL A 216 -11.05 23.95 12.10
C VAL A 216 -9.93 22.97 12.49
N PHE A 217 -9.55 22.07 11.60
CA PHE A 217 -8.49 21.09 11.87
C PHE A 217 -7.11 21.73 12.05
N LYS A 218 -6.78 22.74 11.27
CA LYS A 218 -5.55 23.51 11.47
C LYS A 218 -5.48 24.17 12.85
N ASN A 219 -6.58 24.80 13.27
CA ASN A 219 -6.64 25.47 14.57
C ASN A 219 -6.56 24.45 15.71
N ALA A 220 -7.28 23.33 15.59
CA ALA A 220 -7.22 22.25 16.58
C ALA A 220 -5.77 21.74 16.75
N MET A 221 -5.12 21.36 15.64
CA MET A 221 -3.75 20.84 15.68
C MET A 221 -2.72 21.91 16.14
N ALA A 222 -2.88 23.16 15.73
CA ALA A 222 -2.02 24.26 16.19
C ALA A 222 -2.16 24.52 17.69
N ASN A 223 -3.38 24.42 18.23
CA ASN A 223 -3.63 24.57 19.66
C ASN A 223 -3.03 23.39 20.45
N GLU A 224 -3.17 22.18 19.94
CA GLU A 224 -2.53 21.00 20.55
C GLU A 224 -1.01 21.15 20.59
N ILE A 225 -0.37 21.57 19.51
CA ILE A 225 1.07 21.84 19.46
C ILE A 225 1.46 22.91 20.51
N LYS A 226 0.69 23.99 20.61
CA LYS A 226 0.95 25.05 21.60
C LYS A 226 0.86 24.53 23.04
N LEU A 227 -0.15 23.72 23.35
CA LEU A 227 -0.30 23.11 24.67
C LEU A 227 0.89 22.22 25.02
N ILE A 228 1.33 21.36 24.07
CA ILE A 228 2.51 20.50 24.25
C ILE A 228 3.78 21.37 24.52
N GLN A 229 3.94 22.47 23.80
CA GLN A 229 5.08 23.38 23.98
C GLN A 229 5.05 24.06 25.33
N LEU A 230 3.88 24.51 25.79
CA LEU A 230 3.71 25.12 27.11
C LEU A 230 4.00 24.14 28.25
N GLN A 231 3.52 22.89 28.12
CA GLN A 231 3.80 21.83 29.10
C GLN A 231 5.30 21.51 29.21
N LYS A 232 6.02 21.50 28.09
CA LYS A 232 7.48 21.28 28.07
C LYS A 232 8.28 22.48 28.57
N GLY A 233 7.76 23.70 28.41
CA GLY A 233 8.36 24.93 28.91
C GLY A 233 7.99 25.31 30.36
N GLY A 234 7.00 24.61 30.92
CA GLY A 234 6.47 24.88 32.26
C GLY A 234 7.16 24.18 33.41
N THR A 235 8.37 23.67 33.26
CA THR A 235 9.20 23.19 34.38
C THR A 235 10.18 24.26 34.82
N VAL A 236 9.67 25.44 35.19
CA VAL A 236 10.38 26.41 36.01
C VAL A 236 9.34 27.12 36.91
N LEU A 237 9.09 26.50 38.04
CA LEU A 237 8.85 27.18 39.33
C LEU A 237 8.91 26.15 40.44
#